data_b2115d35f7ac09a73bc3409c7ae73bac
#
_entry.id   b2115d35f7ac09a73bc3409c7ae73bac
#
_cell.length_a   1.000
_cell.length_b   1.000
_cell.length_c   1.000
_cell.angle_alpha   90.00
_cell.angle_beta   90.00
_cell.angle_gamma   90.00
#
_symmetry.space_group_name_H-M   'P 1'
#
loop_
_entity.id
_entity.type
_entity.pdbx_description
1 polymer ?
#
loop_
_entity_poly.entity_id
_entity_poly.type
_entity_poly.pdbx_seq_one_letter_code
_entity_poly.pdbx_strand_id
1 'polypeptide(L)'
;VKKIVFSIFNDNVDQNHKSTNDFKLSQFKKWAPRLEFLQREYANKVGADYVLHRTNTTDYNSIQFEKIIQFEQYAEQYDAVLYLDFDVVINNNAKNIFEMIDLNTIGVYPLERMKLKGNHRDPEYSKLRSFLRQDNFDNQNIFCKTCAKNAMLLLDNQIGTNKLYNTGVVVGGSEVIKRLQFGENLESLNTLLDEARDDCLYPIEISKHFVYNNEVYVTYLIEKNNIPYTDMGIQWNFILDKFQKEPVDSAYFFHCVNKEFERTLL
;
A
#
# COMPACT_ATOMS: atom_id res chain seq x y z
N VAL A 1 -21.33 -3.75 14.02
CA VAL A 1 -20.39 -3.62 12.87
C VAL A 1 -19.37 -4.72 12.97
N LYS A 2 -19.39 -5.67 12.05
CA LYS A 2 -18.44 -6.77 11.96
C LYS A 2 -17.17 -6.26 11.24
N LYS A 3 -16.03 -6.39 11.88
CA LYS A 3 -14.76 -5.81 11.39
C LYS A 3 -13.72 -6.89 11.21
N ILE A 4 -12.82 -6.71 10.25
CA ILE A 4 -11.66 -7.56 10.06
C ILE A 4 -10.39 -6.75 9.85
N VAL A 5 -9.30 -7.23 10.42
CA VAL A 5 -7.92 -6.84 10.09
C VAL A 5 -7.27 -8.04 9.43
N PHE A 6 -6.64 -7.86 8.28
CA PHE A 6 -5.92 -8.95 7.65
C PHE A 6 -4.58 -8.50 7.07
N SER A 7 -3.69 -9.47 6.98
CA SER A 7 -2.37 -9.32 6.36
C SER A 7 -2.06 -10.53 5.51
N ILE A 8 -1.08 -10.38 4.62
CA ILE A 8 -0.59 -11.47 3.79
C ILE A 8 0.91 -11.60 4.01
N PHE A 9 1.35 -12.80 4.36
CA PHE A 9 2.76 -13.15 4.47
C PHE A 9 2.98 -14.54 3.91
N ASN A 10 3.53 -14.63 2.73
CA ASN A 10 3.86 -15.90 2.11
C ASN A 10 5.31 -16.27 2.41
N ASP A 11 5.52 -17.36 3.17
CA ASP A 11 6.84 -17.89 3.51
C ASP A 11 7.51 -18.54 2.29
N ASN A 12 6.70 -18.99 1.33
CA ASN A 12 7.20 -19.47 0.05
C ASN A 12 7.60 -18.27 -0.79
N VAL A 13 8.83 -17.83 -0.61
CA VAL A 13 9.44 -16.76 -1.40
C VAL A 13 9.09 -17.02 -2.86
N ASP A 14 8.35 -16.12 -3.45
CA ASP A 14 8.03 -16.15 -4.86
C ASP A 14 9.36 -16.20 -5.63
N GLN A 15 9.72 -17.38 -6.13
CA GLN A 15 10.99 -17.63 -6.82
C GLN A 15 11.14 -16.73 -8.06
N ASN A 16 10.05 -16.10 -8.49
CA ASN A 16 10.02 -15.18 -9.63
C ASN A 16 10.37 -13.75 -9.24
N HIS A 17 10.24 -13.34 -7.96
CA HIS A 17 10.71 -12.05 -7.48
C HIS A 17 12.16 -12.12 -6.99
N LYS A 18 13.11 -12.01 -7.89
CA LYS A 18 14.57 -12.00 -7.66
C LYS A 18 15.10 -10.88 -6.73
N SER A 19 14.26 -10.12 -6.05
CA SER A 19 14.68 -8.93 -5.31
C SER A 19 14.56 -9.01 -3.79
N THR A 20 14.10 -10.11 -3.22
CA THR A 20 14.13 -10.26 -1.76
C THR A 20 15.55 -10.66 -1.37
N ASN A 21 16.34 -9.70 -0.92
CA ASN A 21 17.69 -9.99 -0.47
C ASN A 21 17.68 -10.78 0.83
N ASP A 22 18.77 -11.50 1.11
CA ASP A 22 18.93 -12.36 2.31
C ASP A 22 18.67 -11.59 3.62
N PHE A 23 18.97 -10.29 3.65
CA PHE A 23 18.67 -9.43 4.80
C PHE A 23 17.18 -9.37 5.09
N LYS A 24 16.34 -9.06 4.11
CA LYS A 24 14.87 -8.97 4.30
C LYS A 24 14.28 -10.30 4.78
N LEU A 25 14.76 -11.41 4.20
CA LEU A 25 14.33 -12.76 4.63
C LEU A 25 14.73 -13.04 6.07
N SER A 26 15.96 -12.71 6.46
CA SER A 26 16.44 -12.89 7.82
C SER A 26 15.64 -12.07 8.83
N GLN A 27 15.26 -10.84 8.47
CA GLN A 27 14.44 -9.96 9.29
C GLN A 27 13.03 -10.54 9.50
N PHE A 28 12.38 -11.02 8.45
CA PHE A 28 11.10 -11.69 8.60
C PHE A 28 11.18 -12.96 9.43
N LYS A 29 12.20 -13.82 9.21
CA LYS A 29 12.41 -15.02 10.03
C LYS A 29 12.52 -14.68 11.52
N LYS A 30 13.21 -13.60 11.85
CA LYS A 30 13.41 -13.14 13.23
C LYS A 30 12.15 -12.54 13.84
N TRP A 31 11.44 -11.71 13.10
CA TRP A 31 10.40 -10.82 13.64
C TRP A 31 8.96 -11.23 13.31
N ALA A 32 8.73 -12.16 12.39
CA ALA A 32 7.39 -12.55 11.97
C ALA A 32 6.44 -12.91 13.13
N PRO A 33 6.86 -13.69 14.15
CA PRO A 33 5.97 -13.99 15.28
C PRO A 33 5.56 -12.73 16.06
N ARG A 34 6.47 -11.76 16.20
CA ARG A 34 6.18 -10.51 16.89
C ARG A 34 5.28 -9.59 16.07
N LEU A 35 5.47 -9.51 14.76
CA LEU A 35 4.63 -8.74 13.85
C LEU A 35 3.19 -9.29 13.87
N GLU A 36 3.02 -10.59 13.71
CA GLU A 36 1.71 -11.23 13.79
C GLU A 36 1.05 -10.97 15.15
N PHE A 37 1.79 -11.11 16.24
CA PHE A 37 1.29 -10.83 17.58
C PHE A 37 0.75 -9.40 17.69
N LEU A 38 1.51 -8.39 17.27
CA LEU A 38 1.10 -6.99 17.36
C LEU A 38 -0.14 -6.68 16.52
N GLN A 39 -0.23 -7.24 15.33
CA GLN A 39 -1.39 -7.05 14.46
C GLN A 39 -2.63 -7.73 15.03
N ARG A 40 -2.49 -8.92 15.61
CA ARG A 40 -3.57 -9.65 16.29
C ARG A 40 -4.05 -8.92 17.54
N GLU A 41 -3.13 -8.43 18.37
CA GLU A 41 -3.47 -7.65 19.57
C GLU A 41 -4.21 -6.36 19.21
N TYR A 42 -3.79 -5.71 18.13
CA TYR A 42 -4.51 -4.54 17.64
C TYR A 42 -5.93 -4.88 17.17
N ALA A 43 -6.09 -5.95 16.39
CA ALA A 43 -7.41 -6.41 15.96
C ALA A 43 -8.32 -6.69 17.17
N ASN A 44 -7.81 -7.41 18.18
CA ASN A 44 -8.54 -7.65 19.44
C ASN A 44 -8.92 -6.33 20.13
N LYS A 45 -7.98 -5.39 20.22
CA LYS A 45 -8.20 -4.07 20.86
C LYS A 45 -9.32 -3.27 20.17
N VAL A 46 -9.46 -3.36 18.85
CA VAL A 46 -10.47 -2.63 18.08
C VAL A 46 -11.76 -3.43 17.84
N GLY A 47 -11.85 -4.63 18.40
CA GLY A 47 -13.00 -5.52 18.27
C GLY A 47 -13.19 -6.03 16.84
N ALA A 48 -12.11 -6.45 16.21
CA ALA A 48 -12.09 -7.01 14.86
C ALA A 48 -11.54 -8.44 14.86
N ASP A 49 -11.99 -9.25 13.91
CA ASP A 49 -11.35 -10.53 13.60
C ASP A 49 -9.95 -10.27 13.01
N TYR A 50 -9.02 -11.24 13.15
CA TYR A 50 -7.69 -11.16 12.55
C TYR A 50 -7.40 -12.39 11.70
N VAL A 51 -6.94 -12.16 10.47
CA VAL A 51 -6.50 -13.21 9.56
C VAL A 51 -5.12 -12.89 8.98
N LEU A 52 -4.21 -13.86 9.05
CA LEU A 52 -2.93 -13.84 8.33
C LEU A 52 -2.96 -14.91 7.23
N HIS A 53 -2.99 -14.47 5.98
CA HIS A 53 -2.84 -15.37 4.83
C HIS A 53 -1.38 -15.75 4.66
N ARG A 54 -1.10 -17.06 4.63
CA ARG A 54 0.26 -17.60 4.45
C ARG A 54 0.47 -18.25 3.08
N THR A 55 -0.60 -18.33 2.29
CA THR A 55 -0.58 -18.88 0.92
C THR A 55 -1.36 -17.97 0.01
N ASN A 56 -0.99 -17.91 -1.26
CA ASN A 56 -1.81 -17.27 -2.26
C ASN A 56 -3.07 -18.09 -2.48
N THR A 57 -4.19 -17.41 -2.63
CA THR A 57 -5.51 -18.02 -2.90
C THR A 57 -5.97 -17.78 -4.33
N THR A 58 -5.20 -17.02 -5.10
CA THR A 58 -5.49 -16.68 -6.50
C THR A 58 -4.43 -17.25 -7.43
N ASP A 59 -4.79 -17.41 -8.70
CA ASP A 59 -3.88 -17.81 -9.77
C ASP A 59 -2.88 -16.72 -10.16
N TYR A 60 -3.06 -15.50 -9.62
CA TYR A 60 -2.12 -14.42 -9.80
C TYR A 60 -0.91 -14.65 -8.89
N ASN A 61 0.23 -15.02 -9.46
CA ASN A 61 1.49 -15.25 -8.75
C ASN A 61 2.10 -13.96 -8.14
N SER A 62 1.25 -13.07 -7.65
CA SER A 62 1.66 -11.80 -7.05
C SER A 62 0.91 -11.51 -5.77
N ILE A 63 1.64 -11.49 -4.67
CA ILE A 63 1.13 -11.05 -3.36
C ILE A 63 0.54 -9.63 -3.40
N GLN A 64 0.96 -8.81 -4.35
CA GLN A 64 0.46 -7.45 -4.49
C GLN A 64 -1.00 -7.42 -4.96
N PHE A 65 -1.42 -8.37 -5.79
CA PHE A 65 -2.81 -8.48 -6.23
C PHE A 65 -3.66 -9.29 -5.26
N GLU A 66 -3.05 -10.31 -4.66
CA GLU A 66 -3.72 -11.12 -3.63
C GLU A 66 -4.37 -10.23 -2.57
N LYS A 67 -3.66 -9.24 -2.06
CA LYS A 67 -4.20 -8.35 -1.02
C LYS A 67 -5.45 -7.58 -1.45
N ILE A 68 -5.52 -7.16 -2.71
CA ILE A 68 -6.66 -6.38 -3.21
C ILE A 68 -7.86 -7.29 -3.42
N ILE A 69 -7.64 -8.49 -3.95
CA ILE A 69 -8.69 -9.49 -4.12
C ILE A 69 -9.26 -9.90 -2.76
N GLN A 70 -8.41 -10.17 -1.78
CA GLN A 70 -8.85 -10.49 -0.42
C GLN A 70 -9.58 -9.32 0.24
N PHE A 71 -9.18 -8.09 -0.04
CA PHE A 71 -9.84 -6.90 0.47
C PHE A 71 -11.31 -6.82 -0.02
N GLU A 72 -11.56 -7.12 -1.31
CA GLU A 72 -12.91 -7.21 -1.86
C GLU A 72 -13.68 -8.41 -1.31
N GLN A 73 -13.06 -9.58 -1.23
CA GLN A 73 -13.72 -10.78 -0.69
C GLN A 73 -14.16 -10.61 0.76
N TYR A 74 -13.35 -9.95 1.58
CA TYR A 74 -13.75 -9.64 2.95
C TYR A 74 -14.88 -8.61 3.04
N ALA A 75 -15.00 -7.70 2.08
CA ALA A 75 -16.11 -6.76 2.03
C ALA A 75 -17.48 -7.44 1.82
N GLU A 76 -17.51 -8.69 1.31
CA GLU A 76 -18.74 -9.49 1.24
C GLU A 76 -19.18 -10.07 2.60
N GLN A 77 -18.27 -10.15 3.58
CA GLN A 77 -18.51 -10.85 4.83
C GLN A 77 -18.45 -9.93 6.07
N TYR A 78 -17.83 -8.75 5.92
CA TYR A 78 -17.57 -7.79 7.00
C TYR A 78 -18.06 -6.41 6.60
N ASP A 79 -18.52 -5.64 7.59
CA ASP A 79 -18.97 -4.26 7.38
C ASP A 79 -17.81 -3.29 7.18
N ALA A 80 -16.62 -3.62 7.74
CA ALA A 80 -15.41 -2.82 7.62
C ALA A 80 -14.16 -3.70 7.56
N VAL A 81 -13.23 -3.34 6.67
CA VAL A 81 -12.02 -4.12 6.39
C VAL A 81 -10.79 -3.21 6.52
N LEU A 82 -9.79 -3.68 7.24
CA LEU A 82 -8.45 -3.09 7.31
C LEU A 82 -7.44 -4.09 6.76
N TYR A 83 -6.73 -3.70 5.71
CA TYR A 83 -5.53 -4.38 5.25
C TYR A 83 -4.29 -3.72 5.82
N LEU A 84 -3.35 -4.56 6.26
CA LEU A 84 -2.01 -4.15 6.69
C LEU A 84 -0.96 -4.98 5.95
N ASP A 85 0.02 -4.31 5.31
CA ASP A 85 1.23 -5.02 4.89
C ASP A 85 1.86 -5.68 6.13
N PHE A 86 2.42 -6.87 5.96
CA PHE A 86 2.94 -7.64 7.10
C PHE A 86 4.15 -6.97 7.78
N ASP A 87 4.80 -6.02 7.10
CA ASP A 87 5.87 -5.19 7.64
C ASP A 87 5.39 -3.90 8.32
N VAL A 88 4.10 -3.79 8.59
CA VAL A 88 3.53 -2.72 9.42
C VAL A 88 3.62 -3.11 10.89
N VAL A 89 4.40 -2.35 11.65
CA VAL A 89 4.50 -2.45 13.11
C VAL A 89 3.49 -1.50 13.75
N ILE A 90 2.69 -2.02 14.66
CA ILE A 90 1.64 -1.24 15.32
C ILE A 90 2.16 -0.74 16.67
N ASN A 91 2.05 0.56 16.90
CA ASN A 91 2.38 1.18 18.17
C ASN A 91 1.30 0.88 19.22
N ASN A 92 1.69 0.69 20.47
CA ASN A 92 0.77 0.39 21.58
C ASN A 92 -0.27 1.51 21.81
N ASN A 93 0.07 2.78 21.47
CA ASN A 93 -0.82 3.93 21.56
C ASN A 93 -1.78 4.06 20.37
N ALA A 94 -1.73 3.16 19.38
CA ALA A 94 -2.59 3.22 18.21
C ALA A 94 -4.07 3.27 18.60
N LYS A 95 -4.78 4.24 18.04
CA LYS A 95 -6.21 4.42 18.23
C LYS A 95 -7.00 3.41 17.38
N ASN A 96 -8.31 3.39 17.53
CA ASN A 96 -9.19 2.57 16.69
C ASN A 96 -9.36 3.22 15.32
N ILE A 97 -8.74 2.67 14.27
CA ILE A 97 -8.79 3.22 12.92
C ILE A 97 -10.22 3.24 12.36
N PHE A 98 -11.04 2.25 12.71
CA PHE A 98 -12.44 2.15 12.26
C PHE A 98 -13.35 3.24 12.83
N GLU A 99 -12.92 3.93 13.90
CA GLU A 99 -13.64 5.08 14.49
C GLU A 99 -13.06 6.42 14.02
N MET A 100 -11.82 6.41 13.51
CA MET A 100 -11.10 7.62 13.14
C MET A 100 -11.20 7.95 11.64
N ILE A 101 -11.51 6.95 10.82
CA ILE A 101 -11.62 7.09 9.37
C ILE A 101 -13.09 6.95 8.95
N ASP A 102 -13.53 7.79 8.05
CA ASP A 102 -14.87 7.67 7.46
C ASP A 102 -14.95 6.42 6.58
N LEU A 103 -15.69 5.42 7.03
CA LEU A 103 -15.85 4.13 6.35
C LEU A 103 -16.69 4.21 5.06
N ASN A 104 -17.29 5.36 4.74
CA ASN A 104 -17.88 5.60 3.41
C ASN A 104 -16.83 5.98 2.36
N THR A 105 -15.57 6.01 2.75
CA THR A 105 -14.43 6.34 1.88
C THR A 105 -13.37 5.23 1.97
N ILE A 106 -12.49 5.16 0.97
CA ILE A 106 -11.26 4.37 1.08
C ILE A 106 -10.21 5.20 1.81
N GLY A 107 -9.80 4.76 3.00
CA GLY A 107 -8.69 5.34 3.75
C GLY A 107 -7.36 4.90 3.17
N VAL A 108 -6.57 5.84 2.68
CA VAL A 108 -5.25 5.61 2.05
C VAL A 108 -4.28 6.73 2.41
N TYR A 109 -2.99 6.53 2.18
CA TYR A 109 -1.96 7.55 2.39
C TYR A 109 -1.41 8.05 1.05
N PRO A 110 -1.61 9.34 0.70
CA PRO A 110 -1.09 9.92 -0.54
C PRO A 110 0.43 10.05 -0.53
N LEU A 111 1.11 9.42 -1.52
CA LEU A 111 2.56 9.44 -1.63
C LEU A 111 3.14 10.80 -2.05
N GLU A 112 2.37 11.63 -2.74
CA GLU A 112 2.79 12.99 -3.07
C GLU A 112 3.08 13.85 -1.84
N ARG A 113 2.52 13.52 -0.66
CA ARG A 113 2.87 14.17 0.60
C ARG A 113 4.31 13.92 1.02
N MET A 114 4.92 12.84 0.61
CA MET A 114 6.35 12.63 0.82
C MET A 114 7.19 13.65 0.06
N LYS A 115 6.67 14.19 -1.05
CA LYS A 115 7.34 15.24 -1.85
C LYS A 115 7.13 16.65 -1.33
N LEU A 116 6.06 16.91 -0.59
CA LEU A 116 5.56 18.25 -0.26
C LEU A 116 5.78 18.64 1.19
N LYS A 117 6.46 17.83 1.99
CA LYS A 117 6.80 18.19 3.36
C LYS A 117 7.88 19.25 3.39
N GLY A 118 7.43 20.47 3.55
CA GLY A 118 8.27 21.61 3.89
C GLY A 118 7.88 22.85 3.10
N ASN A 119 7.62 23.92 3.81
CA ASN A 119 7.68 25.26 3.28
C ASN A 119 9.12 25.49 2.78
N HIS A 120 9.33 26.16 1.64
CA HIS A 120 10.64 26.50 1.06
C HIS A 120 11.61 27.19 2.03
N ARG A 121 11.13 27.66 3.17
CA ARG A 121 11.89 28.31 4.23
C ARG A 121 12.16 27.42 5.45
N ASP A 122 11.64 26.19 5.45
CA ASP A 122 11.82 25.26 6.55
C ASP A 122 13.20 24.58 6.44
N PRO A 123 14.01 24.54 7.51
CA PRO A 123 15.26 23.79 7.54
C PRO A 123 15.09 22.30 7.18
N GLU A 124 13.95 21.69 7.50
CA GLU A 124 13.59 20.33 7.09
C GLU A 124 13.37 20.21 5.57
N TYR A 125 12.84 21.25 4.94
CA TYR A 125 12.71 21.27 3.48
C TYR A 125 14.07 21.38 2.79
N SER A 126 15.03 22.10 3.36
CA SER A 126 16.39 22.15 2.82
C SER A 126 17.10 20.81 2.93
N LYS A 127 16.85 20.05 4.00
CA LYS A 127 17.28 18.64 4.13
C LYS A 127 16.59 17.75 3.10
N LEU A 128 15.28 17.89 2.94
CA LEU A 128 14.51 17.17 1.93
C LEU A 128 14.99 17.49 0.51
N ARG A 129 15.36 18.73 0.22
CA ARG A 129 15.89 19.16 -1.07
C ARG A 129 17.28 18.61 -1.34
N SER A 130 18.15 18.54 -0.35
CA SER A 130 19.46 17.89 -0.47
C SER A 130 19.30 16.39 -0.71
N PHE A 131 18.31 15.80 -0.07
CA PHE A 131 17.85 14.46 -0.19
C PHE A 131 17.26 14.14 -1.59
N LEU A 132 16.36 14.97 -2.11
CA LEU A 132 15.81 14.85 -3.46
C LEU A 132 16.89 14.95 -4.55
N ARG A 133 18.00 15.64 -4.27
CA ARG A 133 19.17 15.69 -5.17
C ARG A 133 20.02 14.43 -5.10
N GLN A 134 20.10 13.78 -3.95
CA GLN A 134 20.90 12.56 -3.77
C GLN A 134 20.16 11.29 -4.21
N ASP A 135 18.83 11.32 -4.26
CA ASP A 135 18.03 10.15 -4.55
C ASP A 135 16.88 10.44 -5.52
N ASN A 136 17.25 10.65 -6.76
CA ASN A 136 16.29 10.75 -7.87
C ASN A 136 15.44 9.48 -8.05
N PHE A 137 15.87 8.32 -7.48
CA PHE A 137 15.25 7.04 -7.75
C PHE A 137 13.84 6.91 -7.15
N ASP A 138 13.64 7.25 -5.88
CA ASP A 138 12.32 7.08 -5.27
C ASP A 138 11.31 8.10 -5.81
N ASN A 139 11.73 9.33 -6.04
CA ASN A 139 10.88 10.34 -6.69
C ASN A 139 10.60 9.99 -8.16
N GLN A 140 11.59 9.48 -8.86
CA GLN A 140 11.42 8.98 -10.22
C GLN A 140 10.48 7.78 -10.23
N ASN A 141 10.59 6.87 -9.28
CA ASN A 141 9.70 5.71 -9.16
C ASN A 141 8.24 6.14 -8.91
N ILE A 142 7.99 7.07 -7.99
CA ILE A 142 6.64 7.63 -7.76
C ILE A 142 6.13 8.34 -9.01
N PHE A 143 6.97 9.10 -9.70
CA PHE A 143 6.62 9.75 -10.95
C PHE A 143 6.25 8.72 -12.02
N CYS A 144 7.07 7.70 -12.25
CA CYS A 144 6.80 6.66 -13.24
C CYS A 144 5.52 5.87 -12.92
N LYS A 145 5.27 5.55 -11.65
CA LYS A 145 4.00 4.93 -11.21
C LYS A 145 2.80 5.84 -11.48
N THR A 146 2.93 7.15 -11.22
CA THR A 146 1.87 8.12 -11.52
C THR A 146 1.61 8.20 -13.02
N CYS A 147 2.66 8.20 -13.85
CA CYS A 147 2.54 8.14 -15.30
C CYS A 147 1.86 6.85 -15.76
N ALA A 148 2.23 5.70 -15.20
CA ALA A 148 1.60 4.42 -15.51
C ALA A 148 0.09 4.43 -15.17
N LYS A 149 -0.27 4.90 -13.99
CA LYS A 149 -1.68 5.07 -13.59
C LYS A 149 -2.44 5.99 -14.57
N ASN A 150 -1.84 7.12 -14.95
CA ASN A 150 -2.48 8.05 -15.88
C ASN A 150 -2.59 7.47 -17.29
N ALA A 151 -1.62 6.66 -17.73
CA ALA A 151 -1.71 5.93 -18.99
C ALA A 151 -2.90 4.96 -18.98
N MET A 152 -3.10 4.21 -17.88
CA MET A 152 -4.26 3.34 -17.73
C MET A 152 -5.60 4.11 -17.80
N LEU A 153 -5.69 5.28 -17.16
CA LEU A 153 -6.88 6.12 -17.23
C LEU A 153 -7.13 6.67 -18.65
N LEU A 154 -6.06 7.01 -19.39
CA LEU A 154 -6.18 7.45 -20.77
C LEU A 154 -6.71 6.33 -21.68
N LEU A 155 -6.32 5.07 -21.46
CA LEU A 155 -6.87 3.92 -22.18
C LEU A 155 -8.39 3.77 -21.93
N ASP A 156 -8.86 4.20 -20.76
CA ASP A 156 -10.30 4.28 -20.41
C ASP A 156 -10.95 5.64 -20.80
N ASN A 157 -10.30 6.46 -21.62
CA ASN A 157 -10.75 7.80 -22.00
C ASN A 157 -10.97 8.75 -20.82
N GLN A 158 -10.19 8.60 -19.75
CA GLN A 158 -10.25 9.45 -18.56
C GLN A 158 -8.92 10.22 -18.39
N ILE A 159 -9.00 11.37 -17.74
CA ILE A 159 -7.83 12.18 -17.38
C ILE A 159 -7.50 11.94 -15.92
N GLY A 160 -6.30 11.41 -15.67
CA GLY A 160 -5.83 11.14 -14.32
C GLY A 160 -5.23 12.37 -13.62
N THR A 161 -5.18 12.30 -12.31
CA THR A 161 -4.53 13.31 -11.45
C THR A 161 -3.06 12.96 -11.18
N ASN A 162 -2.37 13.79 -10.40
CA ASN A 162 -1.01 13.50 -9.91
C ASN A 162 -0.99 12.67 -8.63
N LYS A 163 -2.13 12.10 -8.22
CA LYS A 163 -2.24 11.29 -7.01
C LYS A 163 -1.70 9.89 -7.24
N LEU A 164 -1.09 9.37 -6.20
CA LEU A 164 -0.69 7.98 -6.06
C LEU A 164 -0.78 7.60 -4.57
N TYR A 165 -1.43 6.47 -4.26
CA TYR A 165 -1.65 6.06 -2.88
C TYR A 165 -0.74 4.90 -2.50
N ASN A 166 -0.14 4.99 -1.29
CA ASN A 166 0.50 3.84 -0.68
C ASN A 166 -0.56 2.86 -0.18
N THR A 167 -0.35 1.60 -0.43
CA THR A 167 -1.29 0.52 -0.12
C THR A 167 -0.81 -0.42 0.99
N GLY A 168 0.18 0.00 1.77
CA GLY A 168 0.63 -0.77 2.94
C GLY A 168 -0.37 -0.74 4.10
N VAL A 169 -1.22 0.28 4.14
CA VAL A 169 -2.39 0.38 5.02
C VAL A 169 -3.56 0.88 4.20
N VAL A 170 -4.62 0.08 4.13
CA VAL A 170 -5.85 0.43 3.42
C VAL A 170 -7.05 0.04 4.28
N VAL A 171 -7.99 0.96 4.47
CA VAL A 171 -9.20 0.73 5.26
C VAL A 171 -10.44 1.24 4.53
N GLY A 172 -11.57 0.58 4.71
CA GLY A 172 -12.84 1.05 4.15
C GLY A 172 -14.03 0.25 4.68
N GLY A 173 -15.23 0.76 4.49
CA GLY A 173 -16.46 0.00 4.68
C GLY A 173 -16.78 -0.86 3.46
N SER A 174 -17.57 -1.90 3.66
CA SER A 174 -17.91 -2.87 2.60
C SER A 174 -18.45 -2.22 1.34
N GLU A 175 -19.36 -1.28 1.48
CA GLU A 175 -20.03 -0.65 0.33
C GLU A 175 -19.07 0.16 -0.56
N VAL A 176 -18.10 0.84 0.02
CA VAL A 176 -17.11 1.60 -0.75
C VAL A 176 -16.05 0.69 -1.35
N ILE A 177 -15.68 -0.40 -0.65
CA ILE A 177 -14.68 -1.38 -1.14
C ILE A 177 -15.23 -2.09 -2.39
N LYS A 178 -16.48 -2.54 -2.37
CA LYS A 178 -17.12 -3.21 -3.51
C LYS A 178 -17.13 -2.36 -4.79
N ARG A 179 -17.11 -1.05 -4.65
CA ARG A 179 -17.03 -0.12 -5.78
C ARG A 179 -15.67 -0.10 -6.48
N LEU A 180 -14.62 -0.67 -5.87
CA LEU A 180 -13.32 -0.83 -6.53
C LEU A 180 -13.41 -1.74 -7.74
N GLN A 181 -14.21 -2.81 -7.66
CA GLN A 181 -14.41 -3.78 -8.74
C GLN A 181 -13.08 -4.29 -9.32
N PHE A 182 -12.10 -4.54 -8.45
CA PHE A 182 -10.76 -4.91 -8.87
C PHE A 182 -10.75 -6.24 -9.62
N GLY A 183 -11.41 -7.26 -9.06
CA GLY A 183 -11.48 -8.59 -9.67
C GLY A 183 -12.15 -8.58 -11.03
N GLU A 184 -13.23 -7.82 -11.19
CA GLU A 184 -13.97 -7.72 -12.45
C GLU A 184 -13.18 -7.03 -13.57
N ASN A 185 -12.34 -6.07 -13.22
CA ASN A 185 -11.59 -5.26 -14.19
C ASN A 185 -10.20 -5.83 -14.50
N LEU A 186 -9.67 -6.72 -13.67
CA LEU A 186 -8.27 -7.10 -13.73
C LEU A 186 -7.89 -7.83 -15.03
N GLU A 187 -8.69 -8.76 -15.49
CA GLU A 187 -8.39 -9.55 -16.68
C GLU A 187 -8.41 -8.70 -17.96
N SER A 188 -9.47 -7.92 -18.16
CA SER A 188 -9.60 -7.04 -19.32
C SER A 188 -8.50 -5.96 -19.33
N LEU A 189 -8.16 -5.43 -18.16
CA LEU A 189 -7.12 -4.43 -18.03
C LEU A 189 -5.73 -5.03 -18.30
N ASN A 190 -5.43 -6.22 -17.80
CA ASN A 190 -4.16 -6.89 -18.07
C ASN A 190 -3.97 -7.16 -19.55
N THR A 191 -5.02 -7.61 -20.26
CA THR A 191 -4.99 -7.82 -21.71
C THR A 191 -4.62 -6.52 -22.43
N LEU A 192 -5.29 -5.42 -22.11
CA LEU A 192 -5.03 -4.12 -22.71
C LEU A 192 -3.60 -3.61 -22.43
N LEU A 193 -3.10 -3.84 -21.23
CA LEU A 193 -1.76 -3.42 -20.84
C LEU A 193 -0.67 -4.31 -21.46
N ASP A 194 -0.95 -5.58 -21.67
CA ASP A 194 -0.06 -6.50 -22.39
C ASP A 194 0.10 -6.05 -23.85
N GLU A 195 -1.01 -5.73 -24.53
CA GLU A 195 -0.99 -5.16 -25.87
C GLU A 195 -0.18 -3.86 -25.92
N ALA A 196 -0.43 -2.93 -24.98
CA ALA A 196 0.29 -1.67 -24.93
C ALA A 196 1.81 -1.82 -24.68
N ARG A 197 2.23 -2.89 -23.99
CA ARG A 197 3.66 -3.22 -23.80
C ARG A 197 4.27 -3.81 -25.05
N ASP A 198 3.57 -4.73 -25.69
CA ASP A 198 4.05 -5.40 -26.91
C ASP A 198 4.22 -4.40 -28.05
N ASP A 199 3.33 -3.42 -28.14
CA ASP A 199 3.43 -2.33 -29.14
C ASP A 199 4.48 -1.27 -28.80
N CYS A 200 5.21 -1.42 -27.68
CA CYS A 200 6.22 -0.46 -27.22
C CYS A 200 5.69 0.98 -27.09
N LEU A 201 4.41 1.16 -26.75
CA LEU A 201 3.77 2.46 -26.66
C LEU A 201 4.31 3.35 -25.53
N TYR A 202 4.91 2.74 -24.52
CA TYR A 202 5.43 3.43 -23.32
C TYR A 202 6.89 3.08 -23.06
N PRO A 203 7.69 4.05 -22.53
CA PRO A 203 9.04 3.76 -22.05
C PRO A 203 9.03 2.65 -20.99
N ILE A 204 10.08 1.84 -20.94
CA ILE A 204 10.21 0.71 -20.00
C ILE A 204 10.10 1.14 -18.53
N GLU A 205 10.52 2.35 -18.20
CA GLU A 205 10.40 2.93 -16.85
C GLU A 205 8.96 3.08 -16.40
N ILE A 206 8.03 3.24 -17.36
CA ILE A 206 6.58 3.35 -17.12
C ILE A 206 5.94 1.98 -17.26
N SER A 207 6.20 1.27 -18.38
CA SER A 207 5.51 0.02 -18.70
C SER A 207 5.78 -1.10 -17.69
N LYS A 208 6.94 -1.11 -17.02
CA LYS A 208 7.22 -2.05 -15.91
C LYS A 208 6.25 -1.93 -14.74
N HIS A 209 5.52 -0.81 -14.61
CA HIS A 209 4.53 -0.59 -13.57
C HIS A 209 3.11 -1.01 -13.97
N PHE A 210 2.89 -1.43 -15.20
CA PHE A 210 1.64 -2.03 -15.65
C PHE A 210 1.44 -3.46 -15.12
N VAL A 211 2.49 -4.08 -14.58
CA VAL A 211 2.45 -5.45 -14.07
C VAL A 211 2.63 -5.44 -12.55
N TYR A 212 1.69 -6.08 -11.85
CA TYR A 212 1.81 -6.38 -10.42
C TYR A 212 2.11 -5.17 -9.51
N ASN A 213 1.62 -3.98 -9.86
CA ASN A 213 1.81 -2.79 -9.04
C ASN A 213 0.50 -2.35 -8.39
N ASN A 214 0.29 -2.79 -7.15
CA ASN A 214 -0.93 -2.51 -6.41
C ASN A 214 -1.19 -1.02 -6.15
N GLU A 215 -0.16 -0.20 -5.94
CA GLU A 215 -0.33 1.25 -5.75
C GLU A 215 -0.89 1.91 -7.01
N VAL A 216 -0.40 1.49 -8.17
CA VAL A 216 -0.89 1.97 -9.48
C VAL A 216 -2.34 1.55 -9.69
N TYR A 217 -2.64 0.25 -9.51
CA TYR A 217 -3.98 -0.29 -9.75
C TYR A 217 -5.03 0.24 -8.79
N VAL A 218 -4.74 0.29 -7.49
CA VAL A 218 -5.70 0.83 -6.51
C VAL A 218 -5.97 2.30 -6.77
N THR A 219 -4.93 3.09 -7.07
CA THR A 219 -5.12 4.51 -7.39
C THR A 219 -5.92 4.69 -8.68
N TYR A 220 -5.62 3.89 -9.71
CA TYR A 220 -6.38 3.89 -10.95
C TYR A 220 -7.87 3.60 -10.71
N LEU A 221 -8.21 2.56 -9.94
CA LEU A 221 -9.61 2.19 -9.67
C LEU A 221 -10.35 3.24 -8.83
N ILE A 222 -9.67 3.84 -7.86
CA ILE A 222 -10.23 4.94 -7.07
C ILE A 222 -10.61 6.13 -8.00
N GLU A 223 -9.73 6.50 -8.92
CA GLU A 223 -10.00 7.58 -9.86
C GLU A 223 -11.03 7.19 -10.93
N LYS A 224 -10.86 6.02 -11.57
CA LYS A 224 -11.77 5.51 -12.60
C LYS A 224 -13.22 5.45 -12.13
N ASN A 225 -13.45 4.92 -10.95
CA ASN A 225 -14.79 4.69 -10.40
C ASN A 225 -15.28 5.86 -9.53
N ASN A 226 -14.55 6.99 -9.51
CA ASN A 226 -14.87 8.15 -8.68
C ASN A 226 -15.17 7.77 -7.23
N ILE A 227 -14.31 6.92 -6.64
CA ILE A 227 -14.47 6.44 -5.28
C ILE A 227 -14.01 7.53 -4.30
N PRO A 228 -14.84 7.92 -3.31
CA PRO A 228 -14.40 8.84 -2.29
C PRO A 228 -13.27 8.22 -1.47
N TYR A 229 -12.25 9.00 -1.16
CA TYR A 229 -11.13 8.56 -0.32
C TYR A 229 -10.88 9.54 0.82
N THR A 230 -10.34 9.02 1.92
CA THR A 230 -9.84 9.80 3.05
C THR A 230 -8.33 9.66 3.13
N ASP A 231 -7.66 10.81 3.19
CA ASP A 231 -6.25 10.83 3.56
C ASP A 231 -6.12 10.57 5.06
N MET A 232 -5.62 9.40 5.40
CA MET A 232 -5.48 8.96 6.80
C MET A 232 -4.46 9.79 7.59
N GLY A 233 -3.63 10.56 6.91
CA GLY A 233 -2.50 11.22 7.55
C GLY A 233 -1.31 10.28 7.79
N ILE A 234 -0.17 10.90 8.08
CA ILE A 234 1.10 10.19 8.23
C ILE A 234 1.14 9.26 9.43
N GLN A 235 0.37 9.55 10.48
CA GLN A 235 0.36 8.74 11.70
C GLN A 235 -0.17 7.31 11.49
N TRP A 236 -0.99 7.09 10.46
CA TRP A 236 -1.55 5.77 10.14
C TRP A 236 -0.73 4.97 9.13
N ASN A 237 0.23 5.59 8.48
CA ASN A 237 1.14 4.92 7.57
C ASN A 237 2.48 5.67 7.54
N PHE A 238 3.17 5.64 8.68
CA PHE A 238 4.46 6.29 8.84
C PHE A 238 5.55 5.44 8.21
N ILE A 239 5.93 5.78 6.98
CA ILE A 239 6.89 5.01 6.20
C ILE A 239 8.29 5.22 6.76
N LEU A 240 8.86 4.13 7.30
CA LEU A 240 10.26 4.04 7.69
C LEU A 240 11.06 3.46 6.52
N ASP A 241 11.90 4.29 5.96
CA ASP A 241 12.78 3.95 4.86
C ASP A 241 14.22 4.36 5.15
N LYS A 242 15.09 4.32 4.14
CA LYS A 242 16.48 4.75 4.30
C LYS A 242 16.62 6.24 4.69
N PHE A 243 15.56 7.01 4.60
CA PHE A 243 15.55 8.44 4.81
C PHE A 243 14.83 8.84 6.10
N GLN A 244 13.63 8.35 6.29
CA GLN A 244 12.91 8.47 7.56
C GLN A 244 13.27 7.27 8.42
N LYS A 245 14.36 7.38 9.16
CA LYS A 245 14.93 6.27 9.91
C LYS A 245 14.37 6.15 11.33
N GLU A 246 13.97 7.27 11.90
CA GLU A 246 13.56 7.30 13.31
C GLU A 246 12.04 7.26 13.42
N PRO A 247 11.50 6.36 14.23
CA PRO A 247 10.08 6.36 14.57
C PRO A 247 9.73 7.63 15.35
N VAL A 248 8.47 8.05 15.25
CA VAL A 248 7.94 9.18 16.02
C VAL A 248 6.80 8.70 16.91
N ASP A 249 6.77 9.14 18.16
CA ASP A 249 5.79 8.69 19.17
C ASP A 249 4.34 8.94 18.77
N SER A 250 4.10 9.95 17.94
CA SER A 250 2.76 10.28 17.44
C SER A 250 2.26 9.35 16.33
N ALA A 251 3.11 8.51 15.76
CA ALA A 251 2.69 7.55 14.75
C ALA A 251 2.02 6.34 15.40
N TYR A 252 0.93 5.90 14.78
CA TYR A 252 0.19 4.72 15.19
C TYR A 252 0.71 3.45 14.50
N PHE A 253 1.00 3.56 13.20
CA PHE A 253 1.52 2.46 12.40
C PHE A 253 2.84 2.87 11.74
N PHE A 254 3.86 2.04 11.92
CA PHE A 254 5.16 2.17 11.28
C PHE A 254 5.28 1.17 10.13
N HIS A 255 5.34 1.66 8.91
CA HIS A 255 5.52 0.84 7.73
C HIS A 255 7.01 0.67 7.42
N CYS A 256 7.58 -0.46 7.83
CA CYS A 256 9.01 -0.75 7.76
C CYS A 256 9.40 -1.28 6.37
N VAL A 257 9.35 -0.46 5.33
CA VAL A 257 9.56 -0.87 3.93
C VAL A 257 10.93 -1.51 3.68
N ASN A 258 11.94 -1.17 4.47
CA ASN A 258 13.28 -1.77 4.43
C ASN A 258 13.46 -2.98 5.34
N LYS A 259 12.41 -3.36 6.12
CA LYS A 259 12.41 -4.48 7.07
C LYS A 259 13.40 -4.31 8.25
N GLU A 260 13.78 -3.09 8.58
CA GLU A 260 14.64 -2.77 9.74
C GLU A 260 13.77 -2.65 11.01
N PHE A 261 13.22 -3.78 11.45
CA PHE A 261 12.25 -3.83 12.54
C PHE A 261 12.82 -3.48 13.91
N GLU A 262 14.12 -3.61 14.12
CA GLU A 262 14.79 -3.24 15.37
C GLU A 262 14.51 -1.80 15.80
N ARG A 263 14.28 -0.91 14.86
CA ARG A 263 14.00 0.51 15.15
C ARG A 263 12.66 0.77 15.83
N THR A 264 11.75 -0.18 15.73
CA THR A 264 10.38 -0.06 16.23
C THR A 264 9.99 -1.12 17.25
N LEU A 265 10.76 -2.20 17.34
CA LEU A 265 10.44 -3.37 18.17
C LEU A 265 11.39 -3.56 19.37
N LEU A 266 12.43 -2.75 19.48
CA LEU A 266 13.32 -2.68 20.64
C LEU A 266 12.90 -1.52 21.53
#